data_d0f4372b1413013d3f8d1275cfe3e956
#
_entry.id   d0f4372b1413013d3f8d1275cfe3e956
#
_cell.length_a   1.000
_cell.length_b   1.000
_cell.length_c   1.000
_cell.angle_alpha   90.00
_cell.angle_beta   90.00
_cell.angle_gamma   90.00
#
_symmetry.space_group_name_H-M   'P 1'
#
loop_
_entity.id
_entity.type
_entity.pdbx_description
1 polymer ?
#
loop_
_entity_poly.entity_id
_entity_poly.type
_entity_poly.pdbx_seq_one_letter_code
_entity_poly.pdbx_strand_id
1 'polypeptide(L)'
;MFPDFLNKPEKRKFQFVQHLENRPLLNDDKEAMMHTLGLSSFLFYKTIDELNADFIVFGLQEDMEIQVEAPTVQLIYKGMTHAEILFTYYFEQSLKYCIFRECFFEQLVSIYDFAERYYFSHNPVYKEFKLLKKILLQYGIKITKDFQLVGDEWAIREFLFIFFLSSKETIPTLFPAATREKVKSFGSLFDDPAVHCAPDARMTVKLSLILHIITTRFKNGHHLASARPKGRTVPVSPALLNKITQWVHSINPLQETHLCQIEAEGIAQFMIAEGLIDGGYFAAAGRPEIAEMNQHFFDHLLECFSIGTEDLAKVEQELYHIHYIFISFHPSAQWHYTEAAIDYLIEDYPEFDAFCKAYITSSLHLDMACPSSQYLFHHYLTLLVSVVTLEEIVAPIKICIDFSYGEKYNRIIAQHMKHAIDTPVQLQRNVCVDTEIIFSDILNKDTNCPVVMHWSTSPKQSDWTSLKAQIRQIRRDRTNQAIEAFAAQKEIS
;
A
#
# COMPACT_ATOMS: atom_id res chain seq x y z
N MET A 1 -8.03 1.21 1.99
CA MET A 1 -9.38 0.74 2.41
C MET A 1 -10.30 1.92 2.69
N PHE A 2 -11.63 1.73 2.59
CA PHE A 2 -12.65 2.77 2.84
C PHE A 2 -13.44 2.48 4.14
N PRO A 3 -12.84 2.59 5.34
CA PRO A 3 -13.51 2.23 6.58
C PRO A 3 -14.75 3.09 6.88
N ASP A 4 -14.85 4.29 6.30
CA ASP A 4 -16.02 5.15 6.46
C ASP A 4 -17.24 4.72 5.62
N PHE A 5 -17.04 3.79 4.69
CA PHE A 5 -18.16 3.13 4.01
C PHE A 5 -18.82 2.05 4.87
N LEU A 6 -18.12 1.49 5.85
CA LEU A 6 -18.72 0.54 6.77
C LEU A 6 -19.77 1.21 7.65
N ASN A 7 -20.81 0.45 8.05
CA ASN A 7 -21.72 0.92 9.09
C ASN A 7 -21.01 0.84 10.47
N LYS A 8 -21.54 1.52 11.46
CA LYS A 8 -20.88 1.58 12.78
C LYS A 8 -20.61 0.20 13.43
N PRO A 9 -21.55 -0.78 13.42
CA PRO A 9 -21.27 -2.10 13.98
C PRO A 9 -20.16 -2.85 13.23
N GLU A 10 -20.19 -2.85 11.90
CA GLU A 10 -19.21 -3.53 11.06
C GLU A 10 -17.83 -2.88 11.20
N LYS A 11 -17.75 -1.54 11.26
CA LYS A 11 -16.51 -0.81 11.53
C LYS A 11 -15.91 -1.23 12.88
N ARG A 12 -16.73 -1.31 13.93
CA ARG A 12 -16.30 -1.78 15.26
C ARG A 12 -15.77 -3.21 15.22
N LYS A 13 -16.51 -4.13 14.57
CA LYS A 13 -16.11 -5.55 14.42
C LYS A 13 -14.79 -5.68 13.67
N PHE A 14 -14.64 -4.96 12.56
CA PHE A 14 -13.39 -4.94 11.81
C PHE A 14 -12.21 -4.40 12.64
N GLN A 15 -12.39 -3.26 13.31
CA GLN A 15 -11.36 -2.69 14.20
C GLN A 15 -10.97 -3.62 15.35
N PHE A 16 -11.93 -4.41 15.86
CA PHE A 16 -11.68 -5.41 16.91
C PHE A 16 -10.71 -6.50 16.40
N VAL A 17 -10.97 -7.08 15.24
CA VAL A 17 -10.12 -8.12 14.66
C VAL A 17 -8.77 -7.54 14.25
N GLN A 18 -8.74 -6.38 13.59
CA GLN A 18 -7.51 -5.69 13.18
C GLN A 18 -6.62 -5.35 14.39
N HIS A 19 -7.21 -4.95 15.53
CA HIS A 19 -6.43 -4.71 16.75
C HIS A 19 -5.69 -5.96 17.22
N LEU A 20 -6.36 -7.12 17.25
CA LEU A 20 -5.72 -8.38 17.62
C LEU A 20 -4.68 -8.83 16.57
N GLU A 21 -4.96 -8.67 15.30
CA GLU A 21 -4.06 -9.03 14.21
C GLU A 21 -2.74 -8.26 14.27
N ASN A 22 -2.77 -7.00 14.72
CA ASN A 22 -1.59 -6.16 14.89
C ASN A 22 -0.79 -6.47 16.18
N ARG A 23 -1.20 -7.47 16.99
CA ARG A 23 -0.45 -7.91 18.18
C ARG A 23 0.47 -9.08 17.85
N PRO A 24 1.70 -9.13 18.40
CA PRO A 24 2.70 -10.16 18.06
C PRO A 24 2.23 -11.61 18.24
N LEU A 25 1.33 -11.85 19.20
CA LEU A 25 0.77 -13.18 19.53
C LEU A 25 -0.72 -13.27 19.19
N LEU A 26 -1.25 -12.35 18.38
CA LEU A 26 -2.67 -12.27 18.03
C LEU A 26 -3.59 -12.21 19.27
N ASN A 27 -3.08 -11.70 20.40
CA ASN A 27 -3.81 -11.60 21.64
C ASN A 27 -3.54 -10.28 22.36
N ASP A 28 -4.45 -9.89 23.25
CA ASP A 28 -4.29 -8.74 24.12
C ASP A 28 -5.01 -8.98 25.47
N ASP A 29 -4.67 -8.17 26.48
CA ASP A 29 -5.44 -8.11 27.71
C ASP A 29 -6.79 -7.48 27.44
N LYS A 30 -7.85 -8.08 27.96
CA LYS A 30 -9.23 -7.65 27.75
C LYS A 30 -9.46 -6.19 28.17
N GLU A 31 -8.97 -5.80 29.36
CA GLU A 31 -9.18 -4.44 29.89
C GLU A 31 -8.40 -3.40 29.04
N ALA A 32 -7.16 -3.73 28.67
CA ALA A 32 -6.36 -2.91 27.80
C ALA A 32 -7.01 -2.70 26.42
N MET A 33 -7.54 -3.79 25.84
CA MET A 33 -8.23 -3.73 24.55
C MET A 33 -9.54 -2.93 24.61
N MET A 34 -10.33 -3.12 25.67
CA MET A 34 -11.56 -2.34 25.89
C MET A 34 -11.25 -0.85 26.01
N HIS A 35 -10.20 -0.50 26.74
CA HIS A 35 -9.74 0.89 26.86
C HIS A 35 -9.31 1.47 25.52
N THR A 36 -8.47 0.76 24.79
CA THR A 36 -7.92 1.21 23.48
C THR A 36 -9.03 1.41 22.44
N LEU A 37 -10.00 0.50 22.36
CA LEU A 37 -11.11 0.56 21.41
C LEU A 37 -12.32 1.36 21.92
N GLY A 38 -12.28 1.88 23.15
CA GLY A 38 -13.37 2.63 23.74
C GLY A 38 -14.65 1.79 23.94
N LEU A 39 -14.53 0.51 24.28
CA LEU A 39 -15.62 -0.43 24.41
C LEU A 39 -16.03 -0.62 25.88
N SER A 40 -17.35 -0.59 26.16
CA SER A 40 -17.86 -1.09 27.44
C SER A 40 -17.80 -2.62 27.46
N SER A 41 -17.80 -3.22 28.68
CA SER A 41 -17.80 -4.69 28.82
C SER A 41 -18.95 -5.35 28.05
N PHE A 42 -20.15 -4.77 28.10
CA PHE A 42 -21.29 -5.24 27.31
C PHE A 42 -21.01 -5.23 25.83
N LEU A 43 -20.47 -4.11 25.29
CA LEU A 43 -20.20 -3.96 23.88
C LEU A 43 -19.05 -4.84 23.41
N PHE A 44 -18.08 -5.12 24.28
CA PHE A 44 -16.98 -6.03 24.02
C PHE A 44 -17.48 -7.45 23.74
N TYR A 45 -18.24 -8.05 24.67
CA TYR A 45 -18.77 -9.40 24.47
C TYR A 45 -19.80 -9.48 23.35
N LYS A 46 -20.65 -8.46 23.21
CA LYS A 46 -21.55 -8.36 22.06
C LYS A 46 -20.81 -8.34 20.73
N THR A 47 -19.65 -7.67 20.66
CA THR A 47 -18.85 -7.64 19.44
C THR A 47 -18.28 -9.02 19.10
N ILE A 48 -17.86 -9.79 20.10
CA ILE A 48 -17.36 -11.15 19.90
C ILE A 48 -18.48 -12.08 19.43
N ASP A 49 -19.66 -12.01 20.04
CA ASP A 49 -20.82 -12.81 19.65
C ASP A 49 -21.23 -12.49 18.19
N GLU A 50 -21.28 -11.20 17.83
CA GLU A 50 -21.56 -10.76 16.46
C GLU A 50 -20.49 -11.23 15.47
N LEU A 51 -19.20 -11.18 15.82
CA LEU A 51 -18.11 -11.67 14.98
C LEU A 51 -18.18 -13.18 14.74
N ASN A 52 -18.42 -13.96 15.79
CA ASN A 52 -18.55 -15.41 15.67
C ASN A 52 -19.76 -15.79 14.80
N ALA A 53 -20.86 -15.03 14.90
CA ALA A 53 -22.00 -15.21 14.00
C ALA A 53 -21.65 -14.86 12.54
N ASP A 54 -20.92 -13.76 12.33
CA ASP A 54 -20.47 -13.35 11.00
C ASP A 54 -19.49 -14.36 10.37
N PHE A 55 -18.60 -14.95 11.15
CA PHE A 55 -17.69 -16.02 10.66
C PHE A 55 -18.49 -17.20 10.10
N ILE A 56 -19.60 -17.56 10.74
CA ILE A 56 -20.48 -18.62 10.23
C ILE A 56 -21.17 -18.18 8.92
N VAL A 57 -21.74 -16.97 8.91
CA VAL A 57 -22.45 -16.43 7.73
C VAL A 57 -21.55 -16.30 6.52
N PHE A 58 -20.28 -15.92 6.73
CA PHE A 58 -19.29 -15.74 5.65
C PHE A 58 -18.51 -17.01 5.32
N GLY A 59 -18.79 -18.13 6.00
CA GLY A 59 -18.06 -19.39 5.81
C GLY A 59 -16.62 -19.36 6.30
N LEU A 60 -16.31 -18.50 7.28
CA LEU A 60 -14.95 -18.31 7.83
C LEU A 60 -14.71 -19.05 9.15
N GLN A 61 -15.70 -19.82 9.66
CA GLN A 61 -15.60 -20.51 10.95
C GLN A 61 -14.49 -21.56 11.01
N GLU A 62 -14.08 -22.10 9.85
CA GLU A 62 -12.96 -23.04 9.76
C GLU A 62 -11.61 -22.33 9.61
N ASP A 63 -11.61 -21.02 9.32
CA ASP A 63 -10.41 -20.24 9.07
C ASP A 63 -10.01 -19.37 10.27
N MET A 64 -10.99 -18.87 11.03
CA MET A 64 -10.72 -17.93 12.13
C MET A 64 -11.73 -18.07 13.27
N GLU A 65 -11.23 -17.80 14.48
CA GLU A 65 -12.00 -17.88 15.73
C GLU A 65 -11.51 -16.84 16.73
N ILE A 66 -12.43 -16.29 17.52
CA ILE A 66 -12.07 -15.44 18.66
C ILE A 66 -12.36 -16.20 19.96
N GLN A 67 -11.32 -16.41 20.77
CA GLN A 67 -11.41 -17.03 22.09
C GLN A 67 -11.14 -16.03 23.20
N VAL A 68 -11.88 -16.17 24.29
CA VAL A 68 -11.70 -15.36 25.50
C VAL A 68 -11.34 -16.30 26.65
N GLU A 69 -10.09 -16.23 27.06
CA GLU A 69 -9.59 -16.89 28.27
C GLU A 69 -9.12 -15.81 29.24
N ALA A 70 -9.97 -15.46 30.20
CA ALA A 70 -9.70 -14.33 31.09
C ALA A 70 -8.33 -14.44 31.78
N PRO A 71 -7.51 -13.37 31.74
CA PRO A 71 -7.83 -11.99 31.31
C PRO A 71 -7.63 -11.71 29.80
N THR A 72 -7.28 -12.69 29.00
CA THR A 72 -6.82 -12.54 27.62
C THR A 72 -7.95 -12.79 26.60
N VAL A 73 -7.90 -12.05 25.50
CA VAL A 73 -8.67 -12.32 24.28
C VAL A 73 -7.69 -12.62 23.15
N GLN A 74 -7.97 -13.64 22.34
CA GLN A 74 -7.09 -14.12 21.30
C GLN A 74 -7.84 -14.33 19.99
N LEU A 75 -7.20 -13.95 18.88
CA LEU A 75 -7.59 -14.30 17.52
C LEU A 75 -6.80 -15.54 17.10
N ILE A 76 -7.50 -16.58 16.67
CA ILE A 76 -6.89 -17.83 16.20
C ILE A 76 -7.16 -17.96 14.71
N TYR A 77 -6.09 -18.01 13.92
CA TYR A 77 -6.15 -18.40 12.53
C TYR A 77 -5.92 -19.90 12.38
N LYS A 78 -6.86 -20.58 11.74
CA LYS A 78 -6.79 -22.02 11.40
C LYS A 78 -6.50 -22.24 9.92
N GLY A 79 -6.85 -21.26 9.08
CA GLY A 79 -6.65 -21.22 7.64
C GLY A 79 -5.68 -20.13 7.19
N MET A 80 -5.68 -19.85 5.89
CA MET A 80 -4.82 -18.83 5.27
C MET A 80 -5.57 -17.53 4.98
N THR A 81 -6.40 -17.08 5.92
CA THR A 81 -7.18 -15.85 5.80
C THR A 81 -6.65 -14.76 6.72
N HIS A 82 -7.06 -13.51 6.50
CA HIS A 82 -6.67 -12.33 7.26
C HIS A 82 -7.90 -11.44 7.54
N ALA A 83 -7.78 -10.50 8.49
CA ALA A 83 -8.87 -9.59 8.85
C ALA A 83 -9.44 -8.80 7.67
N GLU A 84 -8.64 -8.54 6.63
CA GLU A 84 -9.07 -7.82 5.43
C GLU A 84 -10.24 -8.50 4.70
N ILE A 85 -10.40 -9.83 4.86
CA ILE A 85 -11.54 -10.54 4.27
C ILE A 85 -12.87 -10.07 4.88
N LEU A 86 -12.90 -9.79 6.18
CA LEU A 86 -14.08 -9.26 6.86
C LEU A 86 -14.41 -7.85 6.36
N PHE A 87 -13.37 -7.01 6.18
CA PHE A 87 -13.58 -5.70 5.59
C PHE A 87 -14.33 -5.80 4.27
N THR A 88 -13.88 -6.69 3.39
CA THR A 88 -14.47 -6.84 2.06
C THR A 88 -15.94 -7.26 2.14
N TYR A 89 -16.29 -8.25 2.97
CA TYR A 89 -17.69 -8.65 3.17
C TYR A 89 -18.55 -7.51 3.72
N TYR A 90 -18.07 -6.81 4.76
CA TYR A 90 -18.81 -5.68 5.34
C TYR A 90 -18.93 -4.51 4.37
N PHE A 91 -17.90 -4.28 3.55
CA PHE A 91 -17.87 -3.20 2.57
C PHE A 91 -18.93 -3.41 1.49
N GLU A 92 -18.98 -4.59 0.87
CA GLU A 92 -19.94 -4.92 -0.19
C GLU A 92 -21.40 -4.92 0.30
N GLN A 93 -21.63 -5.26 1.57
CA GLN A 93 -22.96 -5.26 2.17
C GLN A 93 -23.38 -3.89 2.72
N SER A 94 -22.49 -2.91 2.75
CA SER A 94 -22.82 -1.60 3.28
C SER A 94 -23.79 -0.85 2.38
N LEU A 95 -24.75 -0.14 2.99
CA LEU A 95 -25.68 0.71 2.25
C LEU A 95 -24.97 1.76 1.39
N LYS A 96 -23.86 2.31 1.89
CA LYS A 96 -23.07 3.29 1.18
C LYS A 96 -22.43 2.71 -0.09
N TYR A 97 -21.93 1.46 -0.02
CA TYR A 97 -21.40 0.75 -1.17
C TYR A 97 -22.49 0.54 -2.23
N CYS A 98 -23.62 -0.03 -1.82
CA CYS A 98 -24.73 -0.32 -2.74
C CYS A 98 -25.27 0.95 -3.40
N ILE A 99 -25.48 2.03 -2.65
CA ILE A 99 -25.96 3.31 -3.17
C ILE A 99 -24.92 3.90 -4.14
N PHE A 100 -23.65 3.91 -3.79
CA PHE A 100 -22.60 4.47 -4.64
C PHE A 100 -22.44 3.69 -5.94
N ARG A 101 -22.53 2.36 -5.88
CA ARG A 101 -22.52 1.47 -7.05
C ARG A 101 -23.67 1.80 -8.00
N GLU A 102 -24.90 2.01 -7.50
CA GLU A 102 -26.03 2.41 -8.34
C GLU A 102 -25.88 3.83 -8.91
N CYS A 103 -25.29 4.76 -8.17
CA CYS A 103 -24.95 6.08 -8.70
C CYS A 103 -23.92 5.97 -9.86
N PHE A 104 -22.93 5.08 -9.74
CA PHE A 104 -21.94 4.86 -10.80
C PHE A 104 -22.59 4.32 -12.09
N PHE A 105 -23.50 3.36 -11.97
CA PHE A 105 -24.22 2.80 -13.13
C PHE A 105 -25.40 3.67 -13.58
N GLU A 106 -25.69 4.78 -12.90
CA GLU A 106 -26.85 5.67 -13.14
C GLU A 106 -28.20 4.92 -13.12
N GLN A 107 -28.29 3.93 -12.21
CA GLN A 107 -29.47 3.11 -12.01
C GLN A 107 -30.34 3.56 -10.83
N LEU A 108 -29.83 4.49 -10.02
CA LEU A 108 -30.55 5.01 -8.85
C LEU A 108 -31.62 6.02 -9.29
N VAL A 109 -32.87 5.63 -9.21
CA VAL A 109 -34.02 6.47 -9.56
C VAL A 109 -34.40 7.38 -8.39
N SER A 110 -34.49 6.81 -7.19
CA SER A 110 -34.75 7.55 -5.94
C SER A 110 -34.29 6.75 -4.73
N ILE A 111 -34.07 7.44 -3.61
CA ILE A 111 -33.75 6.77 -2.33
C ILE A 111 -34.91 5.91 -1.84
N TYR A 112 -36.14 6.30 -2.16
CA TYR A 112 -37.35 5.54 -1.82
C TYR A 112 -37.40 4.21 -2.61
N ASP A 113 -37.22 4.26 -3.93
CA ASP A 113 -37.16 3.09 -4.81
C ASP A 113 -36.02 2.15 -4.40
N PHE A 114 -34.84 2.68 -4.09
CA PHE A 114 -33.73 1.90 -3.59
C PHE A 114 -34.10 1.16 -2.28
N ALA A 115 -34.70 1.87 -1.33
CA ALA A 115 -35.08 1.27 -0.06
C ALA A 115 -36.10 0.12 -0.25
N GLU A 116 -37.07 0.29 -1.15
CA GLU A 116 -38.04 -0.77 -1.49
C GLU A 116 -37.39 -1.99 -2.16
N ARG A 117 -36.55 -1.77 -3.17
CA ARG A 117 -35.86 -2.85 -3.91
C ARG A 117 -34.94 -3.70 -3.02
N TYR A 118 -34.29 -3.07 -2.03
CA TYR A 118 -33.38 -3.75 -1.12
C TYR A 118 -34.01 -4.10 0.22
N TYR A 119 -35.33 -3.93 0.40
CA TYR A 119 -36.08 -4.22 1.62
C TYR A 119 -35.59 -3.51 2.87
N PHE A 120 -35.12 -2.26 2.72
CA PHE A 120 -34.72 -1.41 3.83
C PHE A 120 -35.78 -0.36 4.18
N SER A 121 -35.77 0.09 5.43
CA SER A 121 -36.53 1.28 5.83
C SER A 121 -35.94 2.54 5.21
N HIS A 122 -36.77 3.47 4.76
CA HIS A 122 -36.33 4.71 4.09
C HIS A 122 -35.38 5.58 4.94
N ASN A 123 -35.68 5.75 6.24
CA ASN A 123 -34.89 6.67 7.11
C ASN A 123 -33.42 6.26 7.26
N PRO A 124 -33.05 5.00 7.52
CA PRO A 124 -31.67 4.55 7.53
C PRO A 124 -30.96 4.80 6.19
N VAL A 125 -31.59 4.44 5.07
CA VAL A 125 -31.01 4.63 3.73
C VAL A 125 -30.72 6.10 3.46
N TYR A 126 -31.66 6.98 3.76
CA TYR A 126 -31.49 8.41 3.59
C TYR A 126 -30.36 9.00 4.47
N LYS A 127 -30.21 8.49 5.70
CA LYS A 127 -29.10 8.87 6.59
C LYS A 127 -27.75 8.45 6.03
N GLU A 128 -27.64 7.20 5.56
CA GLU A 128 -26.38 6.70 4.97
C GLU A 128 -26.06 7.40 3.65
N PHE A 129 -27.07 7.73 2.83
CA PHE A 129 -26.88 8.56 1.64
C PHE A 129 -26.32 9.95 1.97
N LYS A 130 -26.82 10.60 3.02
CA LYS A 130 -26.25 11.89 3.46
C LYS A 130 -24.79 11.75 3.92
N LEU A 131 -24.45 10.67 4.61
CA LEU A 131 -23.07 10.38 5.03
C LEU A 131 -22.19 10.11 3.81
N LEU A 132 -22.66 9.30 2.85
CA LEU A 132 -21.96 9.06 1.59
C LEU A 132 -21.63 10.36 0.86
N LYS A 133 -22.56 11.28 0.73
CA LYS A 133 -22.32 12.61 0.11
C LYS A 133 -21.21 13.38 0.82
N LYS A 134 -21.13 13.31 2.15
CA LYS A 134 -20.06 13.95 2.91
C LYS A 134 -18.70 13.30 2.68
N ILE A 135 -18.66 11.97 2.62
CA ILE A 135 -17.45 11.22 2.34
C ILE A 135 -16.93 11.59 0.94
N LEU A 136 -17.78 11.49 -0.08
CA LEU A 136 -17.39 11.77 -1.46
C LEU A 136 -16.91 13.21 -1.68
N LEU A 137 -17.48 14.17 -0.93
CA LEU A 137 -17.09 15.56 -1.02
C LEU A 137 -15.61 15.78 -0.62
N GLN A 138 -15.05 14.96 0.27
CA GLN A 138 -13.64 15.00 0.65
C GLN A 138 -12.72 14.68 -0.53
N TYR A 139 -13.23 13.91 -1.50
CA TYR A 139 -12.55 13.53 -2.75
C TYR A 139 -12.92 14.44 -3.93
N GLY A 140 -13.60 15.56 -3.68
CA GLY A 140 -14.06 16.46 -4.73
C GLY A 140 -15.23 15.93 -5.57
N ILE A 141 -15.85 14.84 -5.14
CA ILE A 141 -16.96 14.17 -5.87
C ILE A 141 -18.29 14.59 -5.26
N LYS A 142 -19.22 15.02 -6.10
CA LYS A 142 -20.58 15.39 -5.70
C LYS A 142 -21.60 14.45 -6.35
N ILE A 143 -22.68 14.15 -5.64
CA ILE A 143 -23.85 13.47 -6.21
C ILE A 143 -24.93 14.53 -6.50
N THR A 144 -25.38 14.60 -7.75
CA THR A 144 -26.43 15.53 -8.19
C THR A 144 -27.81 15.15 -7.64
N LYS A 145 -28.85 15.93 -8.01
CA LYS A 145 -30.24 15.58 -7.70
C LYS A 145 -30.72 14.34 -8.48
N ASP A 146 -30.14 14.11 -9.65
CA ASP A 146 -30.41 12.98 -10.52
C ASP A 146 -29.44 11.81 -10.25
N PHE A 147 -28.80 11.80 -9.07
CA PHE A 147 -27.90 10.78 -8.56
C PHE A 147 -26.64 10.52 -9.40
N GLN A 148 -26.27 11.46 -10.27
CA GLN A 148 -25.05 11.38 -11.07
C GLN A 148 -23.82 11.83 -10.26
N LEU A 149 -22.68 11.18 -10.52
CA LEU A 149 -21.37 11.55 -9.95
C LEU A 149 -20.77 12.66 -10.81
N VAL A 150 -20.49 13.81 -10.19
CA VAL A 150 -19.92 14.99 -10.87
C VAL A 150 -18.74 15.56 -10.09
N GLY A 151 -17.75 16.03 -10.82
CA GLY A 151 -16.48 16.57 -10.30
C GLY A 151 -15.41 16.55 -11.38
N ASP A 152 -14.15 16.54 -11.00
CA ASP A 152 -13.05 16.22 -11.94
C ASP A 152 -13.17 14.75 -12.36
N GLU A 153 -13.35 14.50 -13.64
CA GLU A 153 -13.57 13.11 -14.15
C GLU A 153 -12.35 12.21 -13.89
N TRP A 154 -11.14 12.75 -13.89
CA TRP A 154 -9.95 12.00 -13.45
C TRP A 154 -10.08 11.51 -12.02
N ALA A 155 -10.40 12.42 -11.09
CA ALA A 155 -10.57 12.09 -9.68
C ALA A 155 -11.71 11.10 -9.44
N ILE A 156 -12.81 11.22 -10.20
CA ILE A 156 -13.93 10.27 -10.12
C ILE A 156 -13.49 8.86 -10.55
N ARG A 157 -12.77 8.74 -11.67
CA ARG A 157 -12.31 7.43 -12.18
C ARG A 157 -11.27 6.80 -11.29
N GLU A 158 -10.36 7.59 -10.75
CA GLU A 158 -9.39 7.19 -9.74
C GLU A 158 -10.09 6.62 -8.51
N PHE A 159 -11.05 7.38 -7.96
CA PHE A 159 -11.82 6.92 -6.81
C PHE A 159 -12.59 5.61 -7.10
N LEU A 160 -13.27 5.52 -8.24
CA LEU A 160 -13.99 4.33 -8.67
C LEU A 160 -13.06 3.11 -8.83
N PHE A 161 -11.87 3.33 -9.38
CA PHE A 161 -10.88 2.27 -9.55
C PHE A 161 -10.46 1.68 -8.21
N ILE A 162 -10.07 2.52 -7.24
CA ILE A 162 -9.68 2.06 -5.90
C ILE A 162 -10.88 1.44 -5.17
N PHE A 163 -12.04 2.05 -5.31
CA PHE A 163 -13.28 1.58 -4.68
C PHE A 163 -13.63 0.15 -5.10
N PHE A 164 -13.67 -0.13 -6.40
CA PHE A 164 -13.98 -1.47 -6.90
C PHE A 164 -12.82 -2.46 -6.73
N LEU A 165 -11.58 -1.98 -6.73
CA LEU A 165 -10.43 -2.83 -6.41
C LEU A 165 -10.47 -3.31 -4.94
N SER A 166 -11.10 -2.55 -4.05
CA SER A 166 -11.27 -2.90 -2.63
C SER A 166 -12.43 -3.87 -2.39
N SER A 167 -13.21 -4.24 -3.43
CA SER A 167 -14.29 -5.20 -3.34
C SER A 167 -13.86 -6.58 -3.86
N LYS A 168 -14.59 -7.63 -3.47
CA LYS A 168 -14.44 -8.98 -4.02
C LYS A 168 -15.27 -9.21 -5.27
N GLU A 169 -16.12 -8.26 -5.63
CA GLU A 169 -16.93 -8.39 -6.82
C GLU A 169 -16.02 -8.57 -8.04
N THR A 170 -16.23 -9.64 -8.76
CA THR A 170 -15.49 -9.88 -9.99
C THR A 170 -16.05 -9.03 -11.14
N ILE A 171 -15.23 -8.72 -12.13
CA ILE A 171 -15.68 -7.99 -13.33
C ILE A 171 -16.93 -8.62 -13.94
N PRO A 172 -17.07 -9.97 -14.07
CA PRO A 172 -18.28 -10.59 -14.58
C PRO A 172 -19.55 -10.33 -13.76
N THR A 173 -19.43 -10.17 -12.45
CA THR A 173 -20.58 -9.88 -11.56
C THR A 173 -20.88 -8.39 -11.49
N LEU A 174 -19.85 -7.55 -11.58
CA LEU A 174 -19.98 -6.11 -11.45
C LEU A 174 -20.48 -5.43 -12.73
N PHE A 175 -19.95 -5.81 -13.91
CA PHE A 175 -20.24 -5.10 -15.17
C PHE A 175 -21.15 -5.88 -16.11
N PRO A 176 -22.06 -5.18 -16.85
CA PRO A 176 -22.92 -5.79 -17.85
C PRO A 176 -22.15 -6.49 -18.98
N ALA A 177 -22.73 -7.54 -19.56
CA ALA A 177 -22.12 -8.32 -20.64
C ALA A 177 -21.66 -7.45 -21.82
N ALA A 178 -22.49 -6.47 -22.24
CA ALA A 178 -22.15 -5.57 -23.34
C ALA A 178 -20.87 -4.73 -23.07
N THR A 179 -20.68 -4.28 -21.83
CA THR A 179 -19.44 -3.55 -21.43
C THR A 179 -18.26 -4.51 -21.45
N ARG A 180 -18.43 -5.74 -20.95
CA ARG A 180 -17.37 -6.76 -20.94
C ARG A 180 -16.90 -7.15 -22.34
N GLU A 181 -17.82 -7.37 -23.29
CA GLU A 181 -17.47 -7.65 -24.68
C GLU A 181 -16.71 -6.47 -25.32
N LYS A 182 -17.10 -5.24 -25.00
CA LYS A 182 -16.39 -4.06 -25.48
C LYS A 182 -14.97 -3.99 -24.95
N VAL A 183 -14.77 -4.21 -23.64
CA VAL A 183 -13.43 -4.21 -23.03
C VAL A 183 -12.59 -5.37 -23.57
N LYS A 184 -13.16 -6.55 -23.77
CA LYS A 184 -12.44 -7.68 -24.37
C LYS A 184 -11.85 -7.36 -25.74
N SER A 185 -12.53 -6.55 -26.56
CA SER A 185 -12.01 -6.12 -27.87
C SER A 185 -10.76 -5.23 -27.78
N PHE A 186 -10.46 -4.64 -26.60
CA PHE A 186 -9.22 -3.90 -26.36
C PHE A 186 -7.98 -4.81 -26.37
N GLY A 187 -8.15 -6.10 -26.07
CA GLY A 187 -7.05 -7.08 -26.00
C GLY A 187 -6.19 -7.15 -27.26
N SER A 188 -6.77 -6.89 -28.45
CA SER A 188 -6.01 -6.87 -29.72
C SER A 188 -4.97 -5.75 -29.81
N LEU A 189 -5.01 -4.75 -28.93
CA LEU A 189 -4.00 -3.69 -28.88
C LEU A 189 -2.66 -4.18 -28.30
N PHE A 190 -2.67 -5.28 -27.53
CA PHE A 190 -1.43 -5.90 -27.04
C PHE A 190 -0.61 -6.61 -28.14
N ASP A 191 -1.17 -6.81 -29.32
CA ASP A 191 -0.45 -7.28 -30.48
C ASP A 191 0.41 -6.16 -31.11
N ASP A 192 0.32 -4.90 -30.61
CA ASP A 192 1.11 -3.78 -31.10
C ASP A 192 2.55 -3.86 -30.59
N PRO A 193 3.55 -3.77 -31.47
CA PRO A 193 4.97 -3.77 -31.07
C PRO A 193 5.38 -2.65 -30.12
N ALA A 194 4.59 -1.57 -30.00
CA ALA A 194 4.83 -0.50 -29.02
C ALA A 194 4.37 -0.87 -27.60
N VAL A 195 3.65 -1.97 -27.45
CA VAL A 195 3.23 -2.53 -26.14
C VAL A 195 4.18 -3.67 -25.80
N HIS A 196 5.24 -3.37 -25.10
CA HIS A 196 6.34 -4.31 -24.84
C HIS A 196 6.12 -5.32 -23.72
N CYS A 197 4.99 -5.28 -23.04
CA CYS A 197 4.72 -6.16 -21.91
C CYS A 197 3.42 -6.93 -22.12
N ALA A 198 3.48 -8.25 -22.09
CA ALA A 198 2.30 -9.05 -21.83
C ALA A 198 1.92 -8.82 -20.35
N PRO A 199 0.74 -8.22 -20.06
CA PRO A 199 0.36 -7.93 -18.70
C PRO A 199 0.28 -9.23 -17.89
N ASP A 200 0.87 -9.24 -16.70
CA ASP A 200 0.67 -10.32 -15.74
C ASP A 200 -0.82 -10.38 -15.31
N ALA A 201 -1.18 -11.41 -14.55
CA ALA A 201 -2.58 -11.58 -14.13
C ALA A 201 -3.09 -10.37 -13.34
N ARG A 202 -2.26 -9.76 -12.49
CA ARG A 202 -2.62 -8.58 -11.68
C ARG A 202 -2.80 -7.34 -12.55
N MET A 203 -1.88 -7.08 -13.47
CA MET A 203 -1.96 -5.97 -14.41
C MET A 203 -3.17 -6.12 -15.34
N THR A 204 -3.49 -7.36 -15.77
CA THR A 204 -4.68 -7.65 -16.57
C THR A 204 -5.96 -7.28 -15.81
N VAL A 205 -6.06 -7.61 -14.51
CA VAL A 205 -7.23 -7.26 -13.69
C VAL A 205 -7.35 -5.74 -13.55
N LYS A 206 -6.27 -5.03 -13.23
CA LYS A 206 -6.25 -3.58 -13.09
C LYS A 206 -6.65 -2.86 -14.39
N LEU A 207 -6.02 -3.23 -15.50
CA LEU A 207 -6.33 -2.66 -16.80
C LEU A 207 -7.79 -2.96 -17.19
N SER A 208 -8.23 -4.19 -17.02
CA SER A 208 -9.61 -4.55 -17.29
C SER A 208 -10.59 -3.71 -16.47
N LEU A 209 -10.35 -3.53 -15.18
CA LEU A 209 -11.21 -2.74 -14.30
C LEU A 209 -11.30 -1.27 -14.76
N ILE A 210 -10.15 -0.61 -15.01
CA ILE A 210 -10.17 0.80 -15.43
C ILE A 210 -10.86 0.97 -16.80
N LEU A 211 -10.66 0.05 -17.75
CA LEU A 211 -11.32 0.10 -19.04
C LEU A 211 -12.85 -0.08 -18.91
N HIS A 212 -13.31 -0.91 -17.97
CA HIS A 212 -14.75 -1.05 -17.69
C HIS A 212 -15.33 0.24 -17.08
N ILE A 213 -14.59 0.89 -16.18
CA ILE A 213 -14.99 2.18 -15.59
C ILE A 213 -15.07 3.24 -16.70
N ILE A 214 -14.02 3.38 -17.51
CA ILE A 214 -13.98 4.33 -18.63
C ILE A 214 -15.11 4.08 -19.60
N THR A 215 -15.31 2.82 -20.02
CA THR A 215 -16.38 2.45 -20.95
C THR A 215 -17.76 2.83 -20.40
N THR A 216 -18.03 2.58 -19.12
CA THR A 216 -19.31 2.91 -18.48
C THR A 216 -19.50 4.41 -18.41
N ARG A 217 -18.51 5.15 -17.92
CA ARG A 217 -18.57 6.61 -17.80
C ARG A 217 -18.71 7.31 -19.15
N PHE A 218 -17.86 6.93 -20.10
CA PHE A 218 -17.88 7.53 -21.46
C PHE A 218 -19.20 7.23 -22.21
N LYS A 219 -19.74 6.02 -22.06
CA LYS A 219 -21.05 5.66 -22.64
C LYS A 219 -22.17 6.55 -22.08
N ASN A 220 -22.11 6.91 -20.79
CA ASN A 220 -23.09 7.76 -20.11
C ASN A 220 -22.84 9.27 -20.35
N GLY A 221 -21.90 9.63 -21.23
CA GLY A 221 -21.61 11.03 -21.58
C GLY A 221 -20.62 11.75 -20.66
N HIS A 222 -19.99 11.02 -19.72
CA HIS A 222 -18.95 11.57 -18.87
C HIS A 222 -17.59 11.33 -19.51
N HIS A 223 -16.90 12.41 -19.84
CA HIS A 223 -15.61 12.38 -20.52
C HIS A 223 -14.59 13.28 -19.82
N LEU A 224 -13.31 13.01 -20.07
CA LEU A 224 -12.23 13.86 -19.61
C LEU A 224 -12.32 15.24 -20.27
N ALA A 225 -12.14 16.30 -19.49
CA ALA A 225 -12.10 17.67 -20.01
C ALA A 225 -10.76 17.97 -20.74
N SER A 226 -9.69 17.29 -20.36
CA SER A 226 -8.38 17.38 -20.98
C SER A 226 -7.54 16.18 -20.58
N ALA A 227 -6.58 15.79 -21.43
CA ALA A 227 -5.53 14.87 -21.04
C ALA A 227 -4.63 15.50 -19.96
N ARG A 228 -4.09 14.68 -19.05
CA ARG A 228 -3.08 15.12 -18.08
C ARG A 228 -1.69 14.62 -18.53
N PRO A 229 -0.65 15.39 -18.27
CA PRO A 229 -0.62 16.78 -17.86
C PRO A 229 -1.05 17.73 -18.97
N LYS A 230 -1.76 18.80 -18.62
CA LYS A 230 -2.27 19.77 -19.59
C LYS A 230 -1.15 20.30 -20.51
N GLY A 231 -1.42 20.30 -21.82
CA GLY A 231 -0.52 20.87 -22.82
C GLY A 231 0.70 20.04 -23.21
N ARG A 232 0.78 18.77 -22.80
CA ARG A 232 1.89 17.86 -23.14
C ARG A 232 1.39 16.67 -23.93
N THR A 233 2.16 16.28 -24.95
CA THR A 233 1.90 15.05 -25.73
C THR A 233 2.18 13.83 -24.87
N VAL A 234 1.29 12.84 -24.95
CA VAL A 234 1.53 11.52 -24.37
C VAL A 234 2.63 10.84 -25.18
N PRO A 235 3.69 10.34 -24.53
CA PRO A 235 4.80 9.73 -25.24
C PRO A 235 4.48 8.29 -25.68
N VAL A 236 3.56 8.18 -26.64
CA VAL A 236 3.20 6.91 -27.30
C VAL A 236 3.25 7.06 -28.80
N SER A 237 3.41 5.95 -29.52
CA SER A 237 3.41 6.00 -30.97
C SER A 237 2.07 6.52 -31.50
N PRO A 238 2.07 7.37 -32.55
CA PRO A 238 0.82 7.83 -33.16
C PRO A 238 -0.06 6.69 -33.66
N ALA A 239 0.53 5.57 -34.07
CA ALA A 239 -0.20 4.39 -34.51
C ALA A 239 -0.99 3.75 -33.37
N LEU A 240 -0.35 3.58 -32.19
CA LEU A 240 -1.02 3.06 -30.99
C LEU A 240 -2.14 4.00 -30.52
N LEU A 241 -1.85 5.30 -30.45
CA LEU A 241 -2.83 6.30 -30.03
C LEU A 241 -4.05 6.31 -30.97
N ASN A 242 -3.85 6.19 -32.29
CA ASN A 242 -4.95 6.08 -33.26
C ASN A 242 -5.80 4.81 -33.03
N LYS A 243 -5.17 3.67 -32.73
CA LYS A 243 -5.90 2.43 -32.42
C LYS A 243 -6.76 2.58 -31.16
N ILE A 244 -6.18 3.17 -30.10
CA ILE A 244 -6.93 3.45 -28.86
C ILE A 244 -8.09 4.42 -29.16
N THR A 245 -7.86 5.48 -29.96
CA THR A 245 -8.90 6.44 -30.35
C THR A 245 -10.06 5.75 -31.10
N GLN A 246 -9.72 4.86 -32.05
CA GLN A 246 -10.73 4.09 -32.77
C GLN A 246 -11.54 3.18 -31.84
N TRP A 247 -10.87 2.55 -30.87
CA TRP A 247 -11.54 1.74 -29.87
C TRP A 247 -12.48 2.59 -29.01
N VAL A 248 -12.04 3.75 -28.51
CA VAL A 248 -12.87 4.70 -27.73
C VAL A 248 -14.08 5.15 -28.56
N HIS A 249 -13.87 5.57 -29.82
CA HIS A 249 -14.96 5.97 -30.71
C HIS A 249 -16.01 4.85 -30.87
N SER A 250 -15.58 3.60 -30.86
CA SER A 250 -16.48 2.46 -30.94
C SER A 250 -17.32 2.18 -29.66
N ILE A 251 -17.02 2.85 -28.53
CA ILE A 251 -17.86 2.81 -27.32
C ILE A 251 -19.11 3.68 -27.52
N ASN A 252 -18.93 4.89 -28.05
CA ASN A 252 -20.01 5.82 -28.33
C ASN A 252 -19.73 6.55 -29.66
N PRO A 253 -20.23 6.04 -30.79
CA PRO A 253 -19.96 6.60 -32.13
C PRO A 253 -20.53 8.00 -32.36
N LEU A 254 -21.43 8.48 -31.50
CA LEU A 254 -22.02 9.82 -31.59
C LEU A 254 -21.16 10.90 -30.94
N GLN A 255 -20.11 10.53 -30.20
CA GLN A 255 -19.22 11.48 -29.56
C GLN A 255 -18.27 12.13 -30.56
N GLU A 256 -17.89 13.38 -30.28
CA GLU A 256 -16.92 14.13 -31.09
C GLU A 256 -15.54 13.46 -31.09
N THR A 257 -14.90 13.43 -32.24
CA THR A 257 -13.57 12.82 -32.43
C THR A 257 -12.53 13.40 -31.44
N HIS A 258 -12.61 14.70 -31.14
CA HIS A 258 -11.71 15.35 -30.18
C HIS A 258 -11.82 14.75 -28.78
N LEU A 259 -13.03 14.49 -28.31
CA LEU A 259 -13.26 13.85 -26.99
C LEU A 259 -12.72 12.41 -26.98
N CYS A 260 -12.88 11.68 -28.07
CA CYS A 260 -12.29 10.34 -28.20
C CYS A 260 -10.75 10.38 -28.15
N GLN A 261 -10.13 11.42 -28.70
CA GLN A 261 -8.67 11.60 -28.62
C GLN A 261 -8.22 11.87 -27.18
N ILE A 262 -8.90 12.76 -26.45
CA ILE A 262 -8.59 13.05 -25.04
C ILE A 262 -8.70 11.77 -24.19
N GLU A 263 -9.75 10.98 -24.40
CA GLU A 263 -9.94 9.70 -23.72
C GLU A 263 -8.84 8.69 -24.06
N ALA A 264 -8.45 8.60 -25.31
CA ALA A 264 -7.37 7.73 -25.76
C ALA A 264 -6.03 8.11 -25.14
N GLU A 265 -5.73 9.39 -25.05
CA GLU A 265 -4.55 9.90 -24.34
C GLU A 265 -4.60 9.54 -22.84
N GLY A 266 -5.77 9.64 -22.21
CA GLY A 266 -5.96 9.22 -20.82
C GLY A 266 -5.71 7.73 -20.59
N ILE A 267 -6.21 6.87 -21.48
CA ILE A 267 -5.95 5.43 -21.43
C ILE A 267 -4.45 5.15 -21.63
N ALA A 268 -3.82 5.79 -22.62
CA ALA A 268 -2.39 5.63 -22.86
C ALA A 268 -1.57 6.05 -21.64
N GLN A 269 -1.91 7.15 -20.99
CA GLN A 269 -1.27 7.60 -19.75
C GLN A 269 -1.40 6.58 -18.61
N PHE A 270 -2.58 5.96 -18.47
CA PHE A 270 -2.77 4.89 -17.49
C PHE A 270 -1.90 3.66 -17.83
N MET A 271 -1.86 3.25 -19.11
CA MET A 271 -1.01 2.15 -19.54
C MET A 271 0.48 2.39 -19.26
N ILE A 272 0.92 3.64 -19.41
CA ILE A 272 2.27 4.07 -19.04
C ILE A 272 2.47 3.93 -17.51
N ALA A 273 1.55 4.50 -16.74
CA ALA A 273 1.64 4.52 -15.28
C ALA A 273 1.69 3.09 -14.67
N GLU A 274 1.03 2.14 -15.31
CA GLU A 274 1.05 0.72 -14.90
C GLU A 274 2.20 -0.08 -15.58
N GLY A 275 3.12 0.57 -16.28
CA GLY A 275 4.27 -0.10 -16.91
C GLY A 275 3.92 -1.01 -18.09
N LEU A 276 2.74 -0.87 -18.68
CA LEU A 276 2.30 -1.63 -19.86
C LEU A 276 2.93 -1.13 -21.18
N ILE A 277 3.49 0.06 -21.15
CA ILE A 277 4.24 0.67 -22.24
C ILE A 277 5.65 0.91 -21.71
N ASP A 278 6.67 0.44 -22.43
CA ASP A 278 8.06 0.41 -21.96
C ASP A 278 8.64 1.81 -21.68
N GLY A 279 9.31 1.93 -20.52
CA GLY A 279 10.02 3.14 -20.10
C GLY A 279 11.20 3.54 -21.00
N GLY A 280 11.84 2.61 -21.72
CA GLY A 280 12.89 2.91 -22.70
C GLY A 280 12.43 3.81 -23.84
N TYR A 281 11.16 3.73 -24.20
CA TYR A 281 10.51 4.65 -25.13
C TYR A 281 10.45 6.08 -24.56
N PHE A 282 10.45 6.24 -23.23
CA PHE A 282 10.32 7.51 -22.52
C PHE A 282 11.62 8.28 -22.38
N ALA A 283 12.74 7.58 -22.19
CA ALA A 283 14.07 8.19 -22.20
C ALA A 283 14.34 8.88 -23.55
N ALA A 284 13.81 8.28 -24.65
CA ALA A 284 13.89 8.86 -25.99
C ALA A 284 12.84 9.97 -26.25
N ALA A 285 11.72 10.00 -25.52
CA ALA A 285 10.60 10.92 -25.77
C ALA A 285 10.68 12.26 -25.00
N GLY A 286 11.77 12.49 -24.25
CA GLY A 286 12.15 13.83 -23.80
C GLY A 286 11.21 14.46 -22.74
N ARG A 287 11.12 13.86 -21.56
CA ARG A 287 10.61 14.56 -20.37
C ARG A 287 11.76 14.96 -19.46
N PRO A 288 12.38 16.13 -19.70
CA PRO A 288 13.55 16.57 -18.94
C PRO A 288 13.29 16.64 -17.44
N GLU A 289 12.07 16.98 -17.01
CA GLU A 289 11.75 17.09 -15.59
C GLU A 289 11.83 15.74 -14.86
N ILE A 290 11.48 14.63 -15.52
CA ILE A 290 11.60 13.29 -14.93
C ILE A 290 13.06 12.89 -14.85
N ALA A 291 13.82 13.15 -15.91
CA ALA A 291 15.25 12.85 -15.95
C ALA A 291 16.02 13.67 -14.89
N GLU A 292 15.68 14.95 -14.73
CA GLU A 292 16.25 15.82 -13.69
C GLU A 292 15.89 15.29 -12.28
N MET A 293 14.65 14.88 -12.06
CA MET A 293 14.21 14.34 -10.78
C MET A 293 14.87 12.98 -10.48
N ASN A 294 15.04 12.12 -11.50
CA ASN A 294 15.78 10.87 -11.37
C ASN A 294 17.23 11.13 -10.99
N GLN A 295 17.95 12.00 -11.74
CA GLN A 295 19.33 12.34 -11.46
C GLN A 295 19.51 12.91 -10.06
N HIS A 296 18.63 13.81 -9.65
CA HIS A 296 18.64 14.39 -8.33
C HIS A 296 18.45 13.34 -7.22
N PHE A 297 17.57 12.35 -7.44
CA PHE A 297 17.40 11.23 -6.51
C PHE A 297 18.69 10.39 -6.39
N PHE A 298 19.29 10.06 -7.54
CA PHE A 298 20.53 9.26 -7.58
C PHE A 298 21.71 9.98 -6.91
N ASP A 299 21.86 11.26 -7.16
CA ASP A 299 22.96 12.05 -6.54
C ASP A 299 22.86 11.96 -5.02
N HIS A 300 21.66 12.14 -4.44
CA HIS A 300 21.44 12.00 -3.00
C HIS A 300 21.57 10.55 -2.50
N LEU A 301 21.11 9.57 -3.29
CA LEU A 301 21.21 8.16 -2.91
C LEU A 301 22.69 7.73 -2.81
N LEU A 302 23.52 8.12 -3.78
CA LEU A 302 24.96 7.81 -3.81
C LEU A 302 25.78 8.62 -2.82
N GLU A 303 25.30 9.79 -2.38
CA GLU A 303 25.90 10.52 -1.25
C GLU A 303 25.72 9.76 0.07
N CYS A 304 24.60 9.04 0.23
CA CYS A 304 24.26 8.33 1.46
C CYS A 304 24.71 6.86 1.48
N PHE A 305 24.70 6.18 0.33
CA PHE A 305 24.89 4.74 0.24
C PHE A 305 25.84 4.34 -0.89
N SER A 306 26.60 3.27 -0.66
CA SER A 306 27.48 2.66 -1.67
C SER A 306 26.76 1.50 -2.35
N ILE A 307 26.04 1.79 -3.43
CA ILE A 307 25.19 0.82 -4.11
C ILE A 307 25.87 0.32 -5.38
N GLY A 308 25.75 -0.97 -5.69
CA GLY A 308 26.30 -1.60 -6.89
C GLY A 308 25.65 -1.09 -8.18
N THR A 309 26.40 -1.13 -9.28
CA THR A 309 25.93 -0.61 -10.59
C THR A 309 24.72 -1.38 -11.15
N GLU A 310 24.61 -2.69 -10.86
CA GLU A 310 23.49 -3.51 -11.31
C GLU A 310 22.19 -3.12 -10.61
N ASP A 311 22.25 -2.87 -9.30
CA ASP A 311 21.06 -2.48 -8.52
C ASP A 311 20.66 -1.03 -8.81
N LEU A 312 21.63 -0.14 -9.07
CA LEU A 312 21.32 1.21 -9.55
C LEU A 312 20.53 1.19 -10.87
N ALA A 313 20.86 0.31 -11.81
CA ALA A 313 20.12 0.21 -13.07
C ALA A 313 18.67 -0.26 -12.88
N LYS A 314 18.44 -1.18 -11.92
CA LYS A 314 17.08 -1.61 -11.54
C LYS A 314 16.30 -0.47 -10.88
N VAL A 315 16.94 0.27 -9.97
CA VAL A 315 16.33 1.44 -9.32
C VAL A 315 15.95 2.49 -10.39
N GLU A 316 16.81 2.74 -11.39
CA GLU A 316 16.53 3.73 -12.43
C GLU A 316 15.29 3.40 -13.25
N GLN A 317 15.12 2.14 -13.61
CA GLN A 317 13.96 1.68 -14.38
C GLN A 317 12.64 1.92 -13.63
N GLU A 318 12.58 1.53 -12.36
CA GLU A 318 11.36 1.68 -11.56
C GLU A 318 11.12 3.15 -11.17
N LEU A 319 12.18 3.91 -10.88
CA LEU A 319 12.10 5.31 -10.48
C LEU A 319 11.45 6.18 -11.55
N TYR A 320 11.67 5.84 -12.83
CA TYR A 320 11.03 6.53 -13.93
C TYR A 320 9.50 6.51 -13.82
N HIS A 321 8.91 5.34 -13.53
CA HIS A 321 7.46 5.19 -13.38
C HIS A 321 6.93 5.95 -12.15
N ILE A 322 7.67 5.90 -11.04
CA ILE A 322 7.31 6.60 -9.81
C ILE A 322 7.22 8.12 -10.06
N HIS A 323 8.25 8.69 -10.68
CA HIS A 323 8.29 10.12 -10.98
C HIS A 323 7.29 10.52 -12.08
N TYR A 324 7.07 9.63 -13.07
CA TYR A 324 6.05 9.87 -14.08
C TYR A 324 4.66 10.02 -13.47
N ILE A 325 4.29 9.09 -12.57
CA ILE A 325 3.00 9.16 -11.87
C ILE A 325 2.92 10.40 -10.99
N PHE A 326 3.98 10.69 -10.23
CA PHE A 326 4.02 11.84 -9.34
C PHE A 326 3.80 13.17 -10.10
N ILE A 327 4.51 13.36 -11.23
CA ILE A 327 4.44 14.60 -12.02
C ILE A 327 3.12 14.69 -12.82
N SER A 328 2.62 13.54 -13.33
CA SER A 328 1.50 13.52 -14.27
C SER A 328 0.14 13.49 -13.57
N PHE A 329 0.01 12.79 -12.45
CA PHE A 329 -1.28 12.50 -11.83
C PHE A 329 -1.48 13.15 -10.47
N HIS A 330 -0.42 13.66 -9.81
CA HIS A 330 -0.47 14.18 -8.45
C HIS A 330 -1.21 13.20 -7.50
N PRO A 331 -0.72 11.98 -7.36
CA PRO A 331 -1.47 10.91 -6.72
C PRO A 331 -1.83 11.23 -5.28
N SER A 332 -3.01 10.79 -4.85
CA SER A 332 -3.36 10.74 -3.44
C SER A 332 -2.72 9.51 -2.79
N ALA A 333 -2.37 9.57 -1.51
CA ALA A 333 -1.82 8.44 -0.77
C ALA A 333 -2.72 7.19 -0.80
N GLN A 334 -4.00 7.38 -1.08
CA GLN A 334 -4.98 6.29 -1.15
C GLN A 334 -4.86 5.45 -2.43
N TRP A 335 -4.07 5.91 -3.41
CA TRP A 335 -4.02 5.25 -4.72
C TRP A 335 -3.37 3.88 -4.67
N HIS A 336 -2.54 3.58 -3.69
CA HIS A 336 -1.81 2.34 -3.77
C HIS A 336 -1.73 1.51 -2.49
N TYR A 337 -1.89 2.09 -1.27
CA TYR A 337 -1.59 1.31 -0.07
C TYR A 337 -2.31 1.80 1.18
N THR A 338 -2.63 0.89 2.07
CA THR A 338 -3.00 1.21 3.45
C THR A 338 -1.72 1.45 4.27
N GLU A 339 -1.72 2.41 5.17
CA GLU A 339 -0.58 2.71 6.07
C GLU A 339 0.00 1.46 6.74
N ALA A 340 -0.83 0.47 7.07
CA ALA A 340 -0.40 -0.78 7.67
C ALA A 340 0.53 -1.64 6.79
N ALA A 341 0.56 -1.43 5.47
CA ALA A 341 1.34 -2.27 4.56
C ALA A 341 2.85 -2.02 4.58
N ILE A 342 3.32 -0.88 5.12
CA ILE A 342 4.75 -0.53 5.15
C ILE A 342 5.34 -0.32 6.55
N ASP A 343 4.52 -0.36 7.60
CA ASP A 343 5.02 -0.11 8.97
C ASP A 343 6.15 -1.07 9.34
N TYR A 344 6.06 -2.33 8.93
CA TYR A 344 7.12 -3.31 9.15
C TYR A 344 8.40 -2.97 8.38
N LEU A 345 8.30 -2.37 7.17
CA LEU A 345 9.47 -1.92 6.40
C LEU A 345 10.16 -0.74 7.09
N ILE A 346 9.40 0.20 7.64
CA ILE A 346 9.93 1.33 8.41
C ILE A 346 10.70 0.82 9.65
N GLU A 347 10.18 -0.23 10.28
CA GLU A 347 10.86 -0.85 11.43
C GLU A 347 12.11 -1.61 11.04
N ASP A 348 12.06 -2.37 9.94
CA ASP A 348 13.14 -3.26 9.50
C ASP A 348 14.24 -2.54 8.71
N TYR A 349 13.92 -1.38 8.07
CA TYR A 349 14.84 -0.62 7.22
C TYR A 349 14.91 0.86 7.62
N PRO A 350 15.36 1.17 8.85
CA PRO A 350 15.41 2.55 9.35
C PRO A 350 16.30 3.48 8.52
N GLU A 351 17.30 2.94 7.82
CA GLU A 351 18.19 3.70 6.94
C GLU A 351 17.43 4.26 5.74
N PHE A 352 16.62 3.43 5.08
CA PHE A 352 15.81 3.85 3.96
C PHE A 352 14.64 4.75 4.37
N ASP A 353 14.03 4.47 5.53
CA ASP A 353 13.01 5.35 6.12
C ASP A 353 13.54 6.77 6.29
N ALA A 354 14.72 6.88 6.92
CA ALA A 354 15.35 8.16 7.16
C ALA A 354 15.76 8.88 5.87
N PHE A 355 16.36 8.14 4.92
CA PHE A 355 16.74 8.69 3.62
C PHE A 355 15.51 9.22 2.86
N CYS A 356 14.45 8.43 2.72
CA CYS A 356 13.25 8.82 1.99
C CYS A 356 12.59 10.06 2.60
N LYS A 357 12.48 10.12 3.94
CA LYS A 357 11.92 11.30 4.64
C LYS A 357 12.80 12.53 4.43
N ALA A 358 14.10 12.41 4.58
CA ALA A 358 15.04 13.51 4.38
C ALA A 358 15.02 14.01 2.93
N TYR A 359 15.02 13.11 1.95
CA TYR A 359 14.94 13.47 0.54
C TYR A 359 13.65 14.23 0.20
N ILE A 360 12.51 13.73 0.65
CA ILE A 360 11.21 14.37 0.37
C ILE A 360 11.11 15.74 1.05
N THR A 361 11.51 15.85 2.32
CA THR A 361 11.34 17.10 3.08
C THR A 361 12.40 18.15 2.78
N SER A 362 13.66 17.75 2.72
CA SER A 362 14.78 18.68 2.62
C SER A 362 15.17 18.96 1.17
N SER A 363 15.07 17.97 0.27
CA SER A 363 15.50 18.12 -1.12
C SER A 363 14.35 18.49 -2.06
N LEU A 364 13.18 17.88 -1.88
CA LEU A 364 12.00 18.21 -2.68
C LEU A 364 11.14 19.32 -2.04
N HIS A 365 11.42 19.73 -0.80
CA HIS A 365 10.68 20.72 -0.03
C HIS A 365 9.17 20.43 0.09
N LEU A 366 8.82 19.15 0.23
CA LEU A 366 7.44 18.68 0.35
C LEU A 366 7.09 18.35 1.80
N ASP A 367 5.86 18.68 2.21
CA ASP A 367 5.34 18.28 3.52
C ASP A 367 4.93 16.81 3.51
N MET A 368 5.44 16.02 4.48
CA MET A 368 5.08 14.61 4.64
C MET A 368 3.59 14.37 4.90
N ALA A 369 2.84 15.34 5.37
CA ALA A 369 1.37 15.27 5.50
C ALA A 369 0.65 15.33 4.15
N CYS A 370 1.33 15.78 3.08
CA CYS A 370 0.75 15.85 1.76
C CYS A 370 0.57 14.45 1.14
N PRO A 371 -0.58 14.13 0.54
CA PRO A 371 -0.81 12.83 -0.10
C PRO A 371 0.25 12.46 -1.16
N SER A 372 0.69 13.42 -1.95
CA SER A 372 1.73 13.19 -2.97
C SER A 372 3.08 12.82 -2.36
N SER A 373 3.42 13.38 -1.19
CA SER A 373 4.64 13.03 -0.45
C SER A 373 4.56 11.62 0.13
N GLN A 374 3.40 11.22 0.63
CA GLN A 374 3.15 9.87 1.13
C GLN A 374 3.25 8.84 -0.01
N TYR A 375 2.77 9.20 -1.22
CA TYR A 375 2.98 8.38 -2.42
C TYR A 375 4.47 8.17 -2.71
N LEU A 376 5.27 9.24 -2.78
CA LEU A 376 6.71 9.15 -3.01
C LEU A 376 7.41 8.33 -1.92
N PHE A 377 7.11 8.62 -0.66
CA PHE A 377 7.70 7.91 0.47
C PHE A 377 7.48 6.40 0.38
N HIS A 378 6.24 6.00 0.14
CA HIS A 378 5.87 4.59 0.01
C HIS A 378 6.65 3.91 -1.13
N HIS A 379 6.63 4.53 -2.31
CA HIS A 379 7.27 3.95 -3.48
C HIS A 379 8.80 3.96 -3.40
N TYR A 380 9.41 5.00 -2.86
CA TYR A 380 10.86 5.03 -2.65
C TYR A 380 11.29 3.96 -1.63
N LEU A 381 10.59 3.86 -0.50
CA LEU A 381 10.90 2.86 0.51
C LEU A 381 10.79 1.45 -0.05
N THR A 382 9.67 1.12 -0.68
CA THR A 382 9.45 -0.21 -1.27
C THR A 382 10.44 -0.52 -2.40
N LEU A 383 10.77 0.45 -3.24
CA LEU A 383 11.77 0.31 -4.28
C LEU A 383 13.16 -0.03 -3.70
N LEU A 384 13.64 0.79 -2.77
CA LEU A 384 14.97 0.59 -2.17
C LEU A 384 15.06 -0.75 -1.45
N VAL A 385 14.04 -1.11 -0.65
CA VAL A 385 13.99 -2.41 0.04
C VAL A 385 13.95 -3.59 -0.94
N SER A 386 13.31 -3.44 -2.10
CA SER A 386 13.19 -4.53 -3.09
C SER A 386 14.45 -4.78 -3.91
N VAL A 387 15.30 -3.76 -4.04
CA VAL A 387 16.47 -3.79 -4.93
C VAL A 387 17.79 -3.82 -4.17
N VAL A 388 17.93 -3.00 -3.12
CA VAL A 388 19.20 -2.78 -2.43
C VAL A 388 19.32 -3.71 -1.23
N THR A 389 20.41 -4.45 -1.13
CA THR A 389 20.67 -5.35 -0.01
C THR A 389 21.22 -4.64 1.21
N LEU A 390 20.92 -5.15 2.42
CA LEU A 390 21.44 -4.56 3.66
C LEU A 390 22.96 -4.65 3.76
N GLU A 391 23.58 -5.66 3.14
CA GLU A 391 25.04 -5.83 3.11
C GLU A 391 25.76 -4.67 2.43
N GLU A 392 25.09 -3.99 1.49
CA GLU A 392 25.69 -2.85 0.77
C GLU A 392 25.64 -1.54 1.55
N ILE A 393 24.64 -1.39 2.43
CA ILE A 393 24.37 -0.11 3.09
C ILE A 393 24.61 -0.07 4.58
N VAL A 394 24.63 -1.24 5.25
CA VAL A 394 24.78 -1.33 6.71
C VAL A 394 26.13 -1.89 7.10
N ALA A 395 26.88 -1.14 7.88
CA ALA A 395 28.09 -1.65 8.49
C ALA A 395 27.76 -2.82 9.44
N PRO A 396 28.49 -3.95 9.37
CA PRO A 396 28.21 -5.12 10.20
C PRO A 396 28.16 -4.78 11.69
N ILE A 397 27.19 -5.37 12.40
CA ILE A 397 27.11 -5.27 13.86
C ILE A 397 28.08 -6.25 14.48
N LYS A 398 28.92 -5.77 15.37
CA LYS A 398 29.99 -6.54 16.02
C LYS A 398 29.47 -7.25 17.26
N ILE A 399 29.42 -8.59 17.17
CA ILE A 399 28.77 -9.46 18.17
C ILE A 399 29.82 -10.43 18.75
N CYS A 400 29.94 -10.48 20.06
CA CYS A 400 30.70 -11.51 20.76
C CYS A 400 29.76 -12.54 21.36
N ILE A 401 30.03 -13.84 21.10
CA ILE A 401 29.29 -14.96 21.66
C ILE A 401 30.20 -15.72 22.62
N ASP A 402 29.89 -15.64 23.92
CA ASP A 402 30.73 -16.21 24.98
C ASP A 402 29.87 -16.99 25.99
N PHE A 403 29.60 -18.26 25.70
CA PHE A 403 28.89 -19.17 26.60
C PHE A 403 29.89 -20.12 27.29
N SER A 404 29.63 -20.43 28.55
CA SER A 404 30.39 -21.37 29.36
C SER A 404 30.43 -22.79 28.80
N TYR A 405 29.51 -23.16 27.91
CA TYR A 405 29.42 -24.44 27.24
C TYR A 405 30.53 -24.66 26.18
N GLY A 406 31.34 -23.65 25.91
CA GLY A 406 32.52 -23.70 25.09
C GLY A 406 32.28 -23.50 23.58
N GLU A 407 33.37 -23.55 22.81
CA GLU A 407 33.43 -23.11 21.41
C GLU A 407 32.45 -23.83 20.47
N LYS A 408 32.17 -25.12 20.74
CA LYS A 408 31.21 -25.88 19.92
C LYS A 408 29.80 -25.29 20.04
N TYR A 409 29.39 -24.93 21.24
CA TYR A 409 28.10 -24.33 21.50
C TYR A 409 28.00 -22.90 20.87
N ASN A 410 29.05 -22.09 21.07
CA ASN A 410 29.15 -20.77 20.49
C ASN A 410 28.97 -20.82 18.94
N ARG A 411 29.56 -21.82 18.28
CA ARG A 411 29.38 -22.02 16.83
C ARG A 411 27.94 -22.36 16.45
N ILE A 412 27.23 -23.16 17.24
CA ILE A 412 25.80 -23.48 16.99
C ILE A 412 24.97 -22.20 17.09
N ILE A 413 25.14 -21.42 18.14
CA ILE A 413 24.43 -20.15 18.31
C ILE A 413 24.74 -19.20 17.15
N ALA A 414 26.00 -19.10 16.73
CA ALA A 414 26.40 -18.29 15.59
C ALA A 414 25.73 -18.70 14.27
N GLN A 415 25.58 -20.00 14.04
CA GLN A 415 24.86 -20.51 12.87
C GLN A 415 23.36 -20.17 12.92
N HIS A 416 22.72 -20.39 14.07
CA HIS A 416 21.31 -20.03 14.23
C HIS A 416 21.09 -18.53 14.06
N MET A 417 22.00 -17.69 14.57
CA MET A 417 21.95 -16.24 14.43
C MET A 417 21.95 -15.82 12.95
N LYS A 418 22.84 -16.39 12.13
CA LYS A 418 22.92 -16.11 10.68
C LYS A 418 21.62 -16.42 9.93
N HIS A 419 20.84 -17.40 10.40
CA HIS A 419 19.55 -17.74 9.81
C HIS A 419 18.38 -16.93 10.38
N ALA A 420 18.56 -16.38 11.59
CA ALA A 420 17.50 -15.66 12.27
C ALA A 420 17.53 -14.13 12.00
N ILE A 421 18.66 -13.60 11.51
CA ILE A 421 18.91 -12.17 11.37
C ILE A 421 19.31 -11.85 9.94
N ASP A 422 18.62 -10.90 9.32
CA ASP A 422 18.88 -10.43 7.95
C ASP A 422 19.94 -9.29 7.91
N THR A 423 20.36 -8.79 9.07
CA THR A 423 21.35 -7.72 9.18
C THR A 423 22.77 -8.30 9.14
N PRO A 424 23.70 -7.67 8.42
CA PRO A 424 25.10 -8.06 8.43
C PRO A 424 25.67 -8.08 9.86
N VAL A 425 26.29 -9.19 10.24
CA VAL A 425 26.91 -9.36 11.56
C VAL A 425 28.37 -9.81 11.43
N GLN A 426 29.24 -9.21 12.24
CA GLN A 426 30.63 -9.61 12.39
C GLN A 426 30.82 -10.29 13.75
N LEU A 427 31.07 -11.60 13.72
CA LEU A 427 31.27 -12.37 14.94
C LEU A 427 32.71 -12.17 15.45
N GLN A 428 32.87 -11.78 16.72
CA GLN A 428 34.13 -11.64 17.43
C GLN A 428 34.32 -12.79 18.39
N ARG A 429 35.56 -13.29 18.50
CA ARG A 429 35.90 -14.37 19.44
C ARG A 429 36.01 -13.90 20.87
N ASN A 430 36.46 -12.66 21.08
CA ASN A 430 36.64 -12.02 22.38
C ASN A 430 35.94 -10.67 22.36
N VAL A 431 35.60 -10.20 23.54
CA VAL A 431 35.10 -8.83 23.73
C VAL A 431 36.18 -7.84 23.38
N CYS A 432 35.92 -6.97 22.43
CA CYS A 432 36.79 -5.87 22.00
C CYS A 432 36.16 -4.52 22.37
N VAL A 433 36.94 -3.44 22.22
CA VAL A 433 36.47 -2.07 22.53
C VAL A 433 35.30 -1.67 21.64
N ASP A 434 35.20 -2.26 20.44
CA ASP A 434 34.19 -2.00 19.41
C ASP A 434 33.07 -3.07 19.36
N THR A 435 32.99 -3.97 20.36
CA THR A 435 31.91 -4.94 20.50
C THR A 435 30.64 -4.21 20.88
N GLU A 436 29.54 -4.46 20.13
CA GLU A 436 28.26 -3.78 20.32
C GLU A 436 27.27 -4.63 21.09
N ILE A 437 27.31 -5.96 20.88
CA ILE A 437 26.47 -6.91 21.60
C ILE A 437 27.27 -8.07 22.12
N ILE A 438 27.05 -8.43 23.39
CA ILE A 438 27.62 -9.63 24.01
C ILE A 438 26.48 -10.60 24.34
N PHE A 439 26.62 -11.86 23.92
CA PHE A 439 25.81 -12.98 24.38
C PHE A 439 26.58 -13.84 25.33
N SER A 440 26.04 -14.03 26.52
CA SER A 440 26.71 -14.85 27.55
C SER A 440 25.67 -15.45 28.50
N ASP A 441 26.01 -16.62 29.05
CA ASP A 441 25.31 -17.23 30.19
C ASP A 441 25.93 -16.79 31.52
N ILE A 442 27.00 -16.00 31.48
CA ILE A 442 27.68 -15.44 32.65
C ILE A 442 27.32 -13.94 32.78
N LEU A 443 26.81 -13.54 33.94
CA LEU A 443 26.60 -12.13 34.26
C LEU A 443 27.94 -11.44 34.51
N ASN A 444 28.57 -10.92 33.46
CA ASN A 444 29.80 -10.13 33.59
C ASN A 444 29.42 -8.63 33.69
N LYS A 445 29.64 -8.03 34.88
CA LYS A 445 29.26 -6.64 35.17
C LYS A 445 30.31 -5.61 34.73
N ASP A 446 31.49 -6.06 34.31
CA ASP A 446 32.66 -5.20 34.08
C ASP A 446 32.95 -4.95 32.58
N THR A 447 31.96 -5.08 31.72
CA THR A 447 32.10 -4.83 30.27
C THR A 447 31.62 -3.43 29.90
N ASN A 448 32.42 -2.68 29.13
CA ASN A 448 32.02 -1.41 28.52
C ASN A 448 31.11 -1.61 27.27
N CYS A 449 30.62 -2.81 27.04
CA CYS A 449 29.74 -3.10 25.90
C CYS A 449 28.34 -2.51 26.12
N PRO A 450 27.79 -1.78 25.15
CA PRO A 450 26.49 -1.12 25.27
C PRO A 450 25.32 -2.08 25.46
N VAL A 451 25.39 -3.30 24.91
CA VAL A 451 24.31 -4.30 25.01
C VAL A 451 24.86 -5.63 25.48
N VAL A 452 24.43 -6.09 26.65
CA VAL A 452 24.72 -7.44 27.15
C VAL A 452 23.44 -8.24 27.26
N MET A 453 23.35 -9.31 26.48
CA MET A 453 22.18 -10.23 26.47
C MET A 453 22.54 -11.50 27.22
N HIS A 454 21.88 -11.71 28.36
CA HIS A 454 22.06 -12.90 29.18
C HIS A 454 21.07 -13.99 28.82
N TRP A 455 21.59 -15.12 28.29
CA TRP A 455 20.79 -16.30 27.96
C TRP A 455 21.18 -17.47 28.85
N SER A 456 20.39 -17.80 29.84
CA SER A 456 20.69 -18.83 30.84
C SER A 456 20.55 -20.27 30.35
N THR A 457 19.88 -20.49 29.22
CA THR A 457 19.59 -21.80 28.62
C THR A 457 19.62 -21.69 27.10
N SER A 458 19.23 -22.76 26.38
CA SER A 458 19.01 -22.69 24.92
C SER A 458 18.07 -21.54 24.56
N PRO A 459 18.40 -20.76 23.52
CA PRO A 459 17.62 -19.58 23.13
C PRO A 459 16.15 -19.94 22.85
N LYS A 460 15.25 -19.14 23.40
CA LYS A 460 13.81 -19.21 23.15
C LYS A 460 13.43 -18.27 22.02
N GLN A 461 12.20 -18.39 21.49
CA GLN A 461 11.70 -17.48 20.49
C GLN A 461 11.70 -16.01 20.95
N SER A 462 11.39 -15.76 22.23
CA SER A 462 11.47 -14.43 22.85
C SER A 462 12.86 -13.82 22.81
N ASP A 463 13.90 -14.64 22.96
CA ASP A 463 15.29 -14.18 22.98
C ASP A 463 15.72 -13.69 21.59
N TRP A 464 15.33 -14.42 20.54
CA TRP A 464 15.54 -13.99 19.15
C TRP A 464 14.76 -12.71 18.81
N THR A 465 13.54 -12.57 19.31
CA THR A 465 12.74 -11.35 19.13
C THR A 465 13.41 -10.16 19.81
N SER A 466 13.92 -10.34 21.04
CA SER A 466 14.65 -9.31 21.77
C SER A 466 15.96 -8.93 21.06
N LEU A 467 16.68 -9.90 20.50
CA LEU A 467 17.89 -9.65 19.71
C LEU A 467 17.60 -8.80 18.49
N LYS A 468 16.55 -9.17 17.70
CA LYS A 468 16.15 -8.38 16.53
C LYS A 468 15.79 -6.94 16.91
N ALA A 469 15.09 -6.74 18.03
CA ALA A 469 14.75 -5.40 18.51
C ALA A 469 16.01 -4.58 18.88
N GLN A 470 17.00 -5.19 19.53
CA GLN A 470 18.28 -4.51 19.86
C GLN A 470 19.08 -4.16 18.61
N ILE A 471 19.15 -5.06 17.64
CA ILE A 471 19.81 -4.83 16.35
C ILE A 471 19.16 -3.65 15.62
N ARG A 472 17.82 -3.62 15.54
CA ARG A 472 17.07 -2.51 14.94
C ARG A 472 17.37 -1.20 15.66
N GLN A 473 17.46 -1.22 17.00
CA GLN A 473 17.76 -0.02 17.78
C GLN A 473 19.16 0.50 17.47
N ILE A 474 20.17 -0.36 17.43
CA ILE A 474 21.55 0.02 17.09
C ILE A 474 21.60 0.64 15.68
N ARG A 475 20.91 0.06 14.71
CA ARG A 475 20.84 0.60 13.34
C ARG A 475 20.19 1.98 13.32
N ARG A 476 19.07 2.17 14.03
CA ARG A 476 18.41 3.48 14.17
C ARG A 476 19.33 4.53 14.79
N ASP A 477 20.04 4.16 15.85
CA ASP A 477 20.94 5.09 16.54
C ASP A 477 22.09 5.51 15.62
N ARG A 478 22.67 4.58 14.86
CA ARG A 478 23.70 4.86 13.85
C ARG A 478 23.16 5.79 12.76
N THR A 479 21.96 5.51 12.26
CA THR A 479 21.30 6.31 11.24
C THR A 479 21.03 7.74 11.72
N ASN A 480 20.50 7.90 12.93
CA ASN A 480 20.26 9.22 13.53
C ASN A 480 21.55 10.01 13.69
N GLN A 481 22.62 9.37 14.19
CA GLN A 481 23.93 10.01 14.31
C GLN A 481 24.51 10.46 12.96
N ALA A 482 24.31 9.65 11.91
CA ALA A 482 24.75 10.01 10.55
C ALA A 482 23.99 11.21 10.01
N ILE A 483 22.67 11.28 10.25
CA ILE A 483 21.82 12.41 9.83
C ILE A 483 22.24 13.69 10.59
N GLU A 484 22.43 13.62 11.89
CA GLU A 484 22.86 14.76 12.70
C GLU A 484 24.24 15.28 12.27
N ALA A 485 25.18 14.38 11.98
CA ALA A 485 26.49 14.73 11.47
C ALA A 485 26.43 15.42 10.11
N PHE A 486 25.56 14.93 9.20
CA PHE A 486 25.34 15.51 7.88
C PHE A 486 24.68 16.89 7.95
N ALA A 487 23.70 17.07 8.83
CA ALA A 487 23.04 18.35 9.08
C ALA A 487 24.03 19.41 9.61
N ALA A 488 24.86 19.01 10.58
CA ALA A 488 25.88 19.89 11.16
C ALA A 488 26.96 20.32 10.13
N GLN A 489 27.29 19.47 9.16
CA GLN A 489 28.24 19.83 8.08
C GLN A 489 27.64 20.84 7.09
N LYS A 490 26.32 20.77 6.81
CA LYS A 490 25.65 21.73 5.94
C LYS A 490 25.44 23.12 6.57
N GLU A 491 25.40 23.22 7.89
CA GLU A 491 25.29 24.53 8.58
C GLU A 491 26.65 25.28 8.65
N ILE A 492 27.76 24.59 8.39
CA ILE A 492 29.13 25.15 8.43
C ILE A 492 29.63 25.54 7.04
N SER A 493 29.01 25.05 5.96
CA SER A 493 29.35 25.36 4.56
C SER A 493 28.41 26.40 3.97
#